data_964f8fe5e952a2ef0f8e2bee3fc04554
#
_entry.id   964f8fe5e952a2ef0f8e2bee3fc04554
#
_cell.length_a   1.000
_cell.length_b   1.000
_cell.length_c   1.000
_cell.angle_alpha   90.00
_cell.angle_beta   90.00
_cell.angle_gamma   90.00
#
_symmetry.space_group_name_H-M   'P 1'
#
loop_
_entity.id
_entity.type
_entity.pdbx_description
1 polymer ?
#
loop_
_entity_poly.entity_id
_entity_poly.type
_entity_poly.pdbx_seq_one_letter_code
_entity_poly.pdbx_strand_id
1 'polypeptide(L)'
;MTDTMTLPISPDVHWVGVLDRELVTFDIVMHTPYGTTYNSYFINAKRKALVETVKDKYFDTFLDKLKTLCDPSELEYIIVDHTEPDHSGGLKKLLELTPKAKVVGSGNAIRYLENMLGYTFPHIQVKDGDIIDLGNKKIRVIGAPNLHWPDSIYTYLEEDKLLFTCDSFGAHFCDSRMYDDQVGYWNDAFKYYFDVILKPFSKFMLKAISKIRPLEIKAILPGHGPLLRTHWKKYVDWTEQLAEEAVKLGEKPMVFIPYVSAYHNTRDMAKLIAEGVRHHNSVHVELHDIEKMSYEQIEHYMMNCTGVIVGTPTINQNILMPVYQLFAAINPLRDKGKLAGSFGSYGWSGEASKMLESNLTNLKLKFFGEGVFVKFTPHGESTQECVEYGKAFTEQMLADLSSK
;
A
#
# COMPACT_ATOMS: atom_id res chain seq x y z
N MET A 1 30.27 -2.30 3.60
CA MET A 1 30.71 -3.27 2.56
C MET A 1 29.76 -3.10 1.39
N THR A 2 30.32 -2.95 0.18
CA THR A 2 29.51 -2.86 -1.05
C THR A 2 28.79 -4.20 -1.24
N ASP A 3 27.49 -4.18 -1.49
CA ASP A 3 26.71 -5.38 -1.78
C ASP A 3 27.04 -5.85 -3.21
N THR A 4 27.85 -6.90 -3.33
CA THR A 4 28.28 -7.48 -4.61
C THR A 4 27.59 -8.81 -4.92
N MET A 5 26.62 -9.22 -4.11
CA MET A 5 25.97 -10.52 -4.20
C MET A 5 25.03 -10.58 -5.41
N THR A 6 25.25 -11.52 -6.31
CA THR A 6 24.22 -12.01 -7.24
C THR A 6 23.74 -13.38 -6.77
N LEU A 7 22.47 -13.73 -7.05
CA LEU A 7 21.93 -15.00 -6.59
C LEU A 7 21.35 -15.78 -7.80
N PRO A 8 21.90 -16.96 -8.16
CA PRO A 8 21.30 -17.81 -9.18
C PRO A 8 19.97 -18.40 -8.68
N ILE A 9 18.91 -18.23 -9.47
CA ILE A 9 17.56 -18.74 -9.19
C ILE A 9 17.30 -20.00 -10.02
N SER A 10 17.70 -19.96 -11.29
CA SER A 10 17.74 -21.10 -12.20
C SER A 10 19.03 -20.99 -13.05
N PRO A 11 19.34 -21.95 -13.93
CA PRO A 11 20.55 -21.87 -14.76
C PRO A 11 20.69 -20.56 -15.54
N ASP A 12 19.57 -19.98 -15.94
CA ASP A 12 19.54 -18.78 -16.78
C ASP A 12 18.95 -17.55 -16.09
N VAL A 13 18.50 -17.63 -14.83
CA VAL A 13 17.88 -16.52 -14.12
C VAL A 13 18.65 -16.19 -12.86
N HIS A 14 19.03 -14.91 -12.70
CA HIS A 14 19.80 -14.42 -11.56
C HIS A 14 19.10 -13.20 -10.95
N TRP A 15 19.05 -13.18 -9.64
CA TRP A 15 18.73 -11.96 -8.90
C TRP A 15 19.94 -11.01 -8.92
N VAL A 16 19.71 -9.76 -9.30
CA VAL A 16 20.72 -8.70 -9.38
C VAL A 16 20.30 -7.45 -8.57
N GLY A 17 19.25 -7.57 -7.78
CA GLY A 17 18.71 -6.50 -6.95
C GLY A 17 19.65 -6.03 -5.83
N VAL A 18 19.15 -5.20 -4.93
CA VAL A 18 19.93 -4.56 -3.87
C VAL A 18 19.27 -4.73 -2.50
N LEU A 19 20.10 -4.83 -1.46
CA LEU A 19 19.71 -4.92 -0.06
C LEU A 19 19.77 -3.53 0.58
N ASP A 20 18.63 -2.99 1.02
CA ASP A 20 18.57 -1.75 1.81
C ASP A 20 18.26 -2.07 3.28
N ARG A 21 19.29 -2.27 4.07
CA ARG A 21 19.20 -2.61 5.50
C ARG A 21 18.90 -1.39 6.38
N GLU A 22 19.13 -0.19 5.85
CA GLU A 22 19.10 1.05 6.62
C GLU A 22 17.79 1.82 6.38
N LEU A 23 16.88 1.29 5.56
CA LEU A 23 15.60 1.92 5.33
C LEU A 23 14.77 1.90 6.63
N VAL A 24 14.44 3.07 7.15
CA VAL A 24 13.64 3.24 8.38
C VAL A 24 12.16 3.38 8.06
N THR A 25 11.85 4.13 7.01
CA THR A 25 10.48 4.33 6.52
C THR A 25 10.46 4.29 5.00
N PHE A 26 9.52 3.53 4.45
CA PHE A 26 9.23 3.55 3.02
C PHE A 26 8.23 4.68 2.73
N ASP A 27 8.49 5.49 1.70
CA ASP A 27 7.71 6.67 1.31
C ASP A 27 7.38 7.65 2.45
N ILE A 28 8.23 7.62 3.51
CA ILE A 28 8.11 8.47 4.71
C ILE A 28 6.82 8.20 5.53
N VAL A 29 6.04 7.19 5.17
CA VAL A 29 4.78 6.83 5.85
C VAL A 29 4.75 5.41 6.40
N MET A 30 5.45 4.46 5.77
CA MET A 30 5.43 3.05 6.18
C MET A 30 6.70 2.69 6.95
N HIS A 31 6.57 2.33 8.21
CA HIS A 31 7.70 1.92 9.05
C HIS A 31 8.29 0.57 8.56
N THR A 32 9.62 0.50 8.40
CA THR A 32 10.32 -0.66 7.85
C THR A 32 11.43 -1.15 8.81
N PRO A 33 11.05 -1.78 9.94
CA PRO A 33 12.01 -2.16 10.99
C PRO A 33 13.04 -3.19 10.54
N TYR A 34 12.78 -3.88 9.44
CA TYR A 34 13.67 -4.91 8.87
C TYR A 34 14.42 -4.44 7.62
N GLY A 35 14.31 -3.14 7.24
CA GLY A 35 14.79 -2.66 5.95
C GLY A 35 13.95 -3.20 4.79
N THR A 36 14.51 -3.17 3.58
CA THR A 36 13.87 -3.72 2.37
C THR A 36 14.89 -4.26 1.39
N THR A 37 14.40 -4.89 0.33
CA THR A 37 15.18 -5.18 -0.88
C THR A 37 14.52 -4.50 -2.08
N TYR A 38 15.30 -4.18 -3.10
CA TYR A 38 14.81 -3.79 -4.42
C TYR A 38 15.18 -4.91 -5.36
N ASN A 39 14.24 -5.79 -5.67
CA ASN A 39 14.50 -7.01 -6.40
C ASN A 39 14.47 -6.74 -7.90
N SER A 40 15.51 -7.15 -8.58
CA SER A 40 15.63 -7.12 -10.05
C SER A 40 16.21 -8.45 -10.53
N TYR A 41 15.80 -8.88 -11.73
CA TYR A 41 16.10 -10.23 -12.19
C TYR A 41 16.61 -10.21 -13.63
N PHE A 42 17.82 -10.73 -13.82
CA PHE A 42 18.43 -10.92 -15.13
C PHE A 42 18.09 -12.30 -15.71
N ILE A 43 17.65 -12.34 -16.96
CA ILE A 43 17.33 -13.57 -17.72
C ILE A 43 18.29 -13.71 -18.87
N ASN A 44 19.20 -14.69 -18.77
CA ASN A 44 20.19 -15.03 -19.79
C ASN A 44 19.60 -15.94 -20.87
N ALA A 45 18.64 -15.42 -21.64
CA ALA A 45 18.07 -16.09 -22.81
C ALA A 45 18.82 -15.71 -24.09
N LYS A 46 18.43 -16.26 -25.28
CA LYS A 46 18.97 -15.83 -26.57
C LYS A 46 18.81 -14.33 -26.78
N ARG A 47 17.65 -13.78 -26.38
CA ARG A 47 17.39 -12.36 -26.25
C ARG A 47 17.40 -12.06 -24.76
N LYS A 48 18.45 -11.40 -24.28
CA LYS A 48 18.63 -11.12 -22.86
C LYS A 48 17.58 -10.16 -22.37
N ALA A 49 17.02 -10.43 -21.20
CA ALA A 49 16.00 -9.60 -20.57
C ALA A 49 16.35 -9.27 -19.12
N LEU A 50 15.85 -8.15 -18.67
CA LEU A 50 15.87 -7.74 -17.27
C LEU A 50 14.42 -7.50 -16.83
N VAL A 51 14.03 -8.00 -15.66
CA VAL A 51 12.75 -7.71 -15.01
C VAL A 51 13.03 -6.78 -13.85
N GLU A 52 12.40 -5.61 -13.86
CA GLU A 52 12.60 -4.49 -12.94
C GLU A 52 14.01 -3.90 -12.96
N THR A 53 14.14 -2.68 -12.43
CA THR A 53 15.40 -2.08 -12.03
C THR A 53 15.43 -1.93 -10.52
N VAL A 54 16.06 -0.89 -10.00
CA VAL A 54 16.14 -0.59 -8.58
C VAL A 54 15.93 0.92 -8.36
N LYS A 55 15.75 1.32 -7.12
CA LYS A 55 15.73 2.73 -6.73
C LYS A 55 17.01 3.44 -7.19
N ASP A 56 16.88 4.65 -7.75
CA ASP A 56 17.97 5.38 -8.44
C ASP A 56 19.27 5.49 -7.61
N LYS A 57 19.17 5.69 -6.31
CA LYS A 57 20.36 5.79 -5.43
C LYS A 57 21.22 4.51 -5.40
N TYR A 58 20.67 3.38 -5.80
CA TYR A 58 21.36 2.07 -5.81
C TYR A 58 21.76 1.60 -7.21
N PHE A 59 21.59 2.46 -8.21
CA PHE A 59 21.86 2.11 -9.60
C PHE A 59 23.27 1.57 -9.82
N ASP A 60 24.29 2.19 -9.25
CA ASP A 60 25.69 1.77 -9.47
C ASP A 60 25.95 0.37 -8.90
N THR A 61 25.45 0.07 -7.70
CA THR A 61 25.53 -1.27 -7.12
C THR A 61 24.82 -2.33 -7.96
N PHE A 62 23.62 -2.01 -8.43
CA PHE A 62 22.85 -2.85 -9.35
C PHE A 62 23.61 -3.09 -10.67
N LEU A 63 24.12 -2.03 -11.28
CA LEU A 63 24.86 -2.10 -12.54
C LEU A 63 26.12 -2.95 -12.43
N ASP A 64 26.87 -2.81 -11.34
CA ASP A 64 28.07 -3.61 -11.09
C ASP A 64 27.72 -5.11 -11.03
N LYS A 65 26.61 -5.47 -10.36
CA LYS A 65 26.11 -6.85 -10.34
C LYS A 65 25.71 -7.35 -11.73
N LEU A 66 24.93 -6.56 -12.46
CA LEU A 66 24.51 -6.92 -13.83
C LEU A 66 25.72 -7.15 -14.74
N LYS A 67 26.75 -6.31 -14.65
CA LYS A 67 28.00 -6.44 -15.42
C LYS A 67 28.79 -7.72 -15.12
N THR A 68 28.59 -8.35 -13.97
CA THR A 68 29.21 -9.67 -13.70
C THR A 68 28.57 -10.80 -14.50
N LEU A 69 27.37 -10.58 -15.06
CA LEU A 69 26.58 -11.60 -15.75
C LEU A 69 26.49 -11.34 -17.27
N CYS A 70 26.49 -10.09 -17.70
CA CYS A 70 26.45 -9.71 -19.11
C CYS A 70 26.98 -8.29 -19.34
N ASP A 71 27.31 -7.96 -20.59
CA ASP A 71 27.43 -6.56 -21.00
C ASP A 71 26.00 -5.97 -21.06
N PRO A 72 25.70 -4.86 -20.37
CA PRO A 72 24.39 -4.22 -20.43
C PRO A 72 23.92 -3.90 -21.85
N SER A 73 24.85 -3.60 -22.79
CA SER A 73 24.53 -3.34 -24.20
C SER A 73 23.92 -4.54 -24.94
N GLU A 74 23.98 -5.73 -24.38
CA GLU A 74 23.37 -6.95 -24.91
C GLU A 74 21.91 -7.14 -24.51
N LEU A 75 21.40 -6.35 -23.58
CA LEU A 75 19.98 -6.40 -23.19
C LEU A 75 19.09 -6.01 -24.38
N GLU A 76 18.12 -6.84 -24.69
CA GLU A 76 17.10 -6.58 -25.70
C GLU A 76 15.76 -6.15 -25.07
N TYR A 77 15.48 -6.56 -23.85
CA TYR A 77 14.26 -6.21 -23.14
C TYR A 77 14.54 -5.76 -21.71
N ILE A 78 13.88 -4.68 -21.31
CA ILE A 78 13.76 -4.25 -19.92
C ILE A 78 12.26 -4.27 -19.59
N ILE A 79 11.85 -5.24 -18.79
CA ILE A 79 10.46 -5.47 -18.43
C ILE A 79 10.19 -4.70 -17.15
N VAL A 80 9.17 -3.86 -17.16
CA VAL A 80 8.75 -3.07 -15.99
C VAL A 80 7.33 -3.52 -15.62
N ASP A 81 7.25 -4.37 -14.62
CA ASP A 81 5.99 -4.90 -14.11
C ASP A 81 5.23 -3.84 -13.32
N HIS A 82 5.98 -2.87 -12.72
CA HIS A 82 5.46 -1.72 -11.99
C HIS A 82 6.39 -0.51 -12.11
N THR A 83 5.80 0.69 -12.22
CA THR A 83 6.57 1.91 -12.53
C THR A 83 6.94 2.75 -11.31
N GLU A 84 6.59 2.36 -10.09
CA GLU A 84 7.01 3.09 -8.91
C GLU A 84 8.53 3.29 -8.90
N PRO A 85 9.03 4.49 -8.47
CA PRO A 85 10.45 4.84 -8.66
C PRO A 85 11.46 3.92 -7.94
N ASP A 86 11.04 3.11 -7.02
CA ASP A 86 11.90 2.12 -6.37
C ASP A 86 12.09 0.84 -7.20
N HIS A 87 11.23 0.59 -8.20
CA HIS A 87 11.37 -0.45 -9.22
C HIS A 87 11.94 0.11 -10.53
N SER A 88 11.52 1.32 -10.91
CA SER A 88 11.85 1.91 -12.21
C SER A 88 12.95 2.98 -12.16
N GLY A 89 13.41 3.38 -10.98
CA GLY A 89 14.31 4.53 -10.80
C GLY A 89 15.65 4.42 -11.55
N GLY A 90 16.17 3.20 -11.69
CA GLY A 90 17.39 2.94 -12.47
C GLY A 90 17.21 2.99 -13.98
N LEU A 91 15.96 3.02 -14.49
CA LEU A 91 15.67 2.85 -15.92
C LEU A 91 16.33 3.92 -16.78
N LYS A 92 16.29 5.18 -16.38
CA LYS A 92 16.89 6.29 -17.13
C LYS A 92 18.36 6.05 -17.45
N LYS A 93 19.14 5.76 -16.42
CA LYS A 93 20.58 5.49 -16.54
C LYS A 93 20.86 4.20 -17.31
N LEU A 94 20.01 3.18 -17.13
CA LEU A 94 20.15 1.92 -17.82
C LEU A 94 19.92 2.06 -19.33
N LEU A 95 18.94 2.84 -19.77
CA LEU A 95 18.67 3.10 -21.19
C LEU A 95 19.84 3.75 -21.92
N GLU A 96 20.64 4.57 -21.23
CA GLU A 96 21.87 5.15 -21.81
C GLU A 96 22.93 4.08 -22.13
N LEU A 97 22.92 2.95 -21.41
CA LEU A 97 23.86 1.83 -21.55
C LEU A 97 23.30 0.69 -22.42
N THR A 98 22.01 0.73 -22.75
CA THR A 98 21.31 -0.36 -23.43
C THR A 98 20.64 0.11 -24.73
N PRO A 99 21.40 0.52 -25.75
CA PRO A 99 20.87 1.20 -26.94
C PRO A 99 19.93 0.33 -27.80
N LYS A 100 19.94 -0.99 -27.60
CA LYS A 100 19.08 -1.95 -28.34
C LYS A 100 17.84 -2.34 -27.55
N ALA A 101 17.81 -2.07 -26.24
CA ALA A 101 16.75 -2.51 -25.37
C ALA A 101 15.42 -1.83 -25.67
N LYS A 102 14.36 -2.60 -25.62
CA LYS A 102 12.99 -2.10 -25.61
C LYS A 102 12.41 -2.26 -24.21
N VAL A 103 11.81 -1.20 -23.71
CA VAL A 103 11.07 -1.26 -22.46
C VAL A 103 9.75 -1.96 -22.71
N VAL A 104 9.44 -2.97 -21.89
CA VAL A 104 8.19 -3.72 -21.99
C VAL A 104 7.35 -3.41 -20.75
N GLY A 105 6.11 -3.01 -20.95
CA GLY A 105 5.20 -2.69 -19.85
C GLY A 105 3.76 -2.50 -20.32
N SER A 106 2.83 -2.36 -19.39
CA SER A 106 1.45 -2.05 -19.72
C SER A 106 1.33 -0.67 -20.38
N GLY A 107 0.19 -0.37 -21.02
CA GLY A 107 -0.04 0.95 -21.61
C GLY A 107 0.00 2.10 -20.60
N ASN A 108 -0.38 1.84 -19.34
CA ASN A 108 -0.20 2.80 -18.27
C ASN A 108 1.27 2.94 -17.88
N ALA A 109 2.01 1.84 -17.79
CA ALA A 109 3.43 1.84 -17.47
C ALA A 109 4.22 2.68 -18.49
N ILE A 110 4.04 2.44 -19.78
CA ILE A 110 4.75 3.20 -20.82
C ILE A 110 4.48 4.70 -20.68
N ARG A 111 3.21 5.09 -20.54
CA ARG A 111 2.84 6.50 -20.38
C ARG A 111 3.43 7.13 -19.10
N TYR A 112 3.45 6.40 -17.99
CA TYR A 112 4.04 6.90 -16.74
C TYR A 112 5.55 7.06 -16.86
N LEU A 113 6.23 6.09 -17.44
CA LEU A 113 7.67 6.15 -17.66
C LEU A 113 8.07 7.28 -18.61
N GLU A 114 7.34 7.52 -19.71
CA GLU A 114 7.59 8.68 -20.58
C GLU A 114 7.46 10.00 -19.84
N ASN A 115 6.48 10.13 -18.94
CA ASN A 115 6.33 11.31 -18.09
C ASN A 115 7.47 11.42 -17.06
N MET A 116 7.87 10.32 -16.43
CA MET A 116 8.96 10.32 -15.43
C MET A 116 10.32 10.65 -16.05
N LEU A 117 10.58 10.10 -17.24
CA LEU A 117 11.85 10.30 -17.95
C LEU A 117 11.90 11.64 -18.70
N GLY A 118 10.74 12.17 -19.11
CA GLY A 118 10.62 13.40 -19.87
C GLY A 118 10.93 13.25 -21.37
N TYR A 119 11.03 12.01 -21.87
CA TYR A 119 11.23 11.69 -23.29
C TYR A 119 10.65 10.32 -23.64
N THR A 120 10.43 10.07 -24.95
CA THR A 120 10.00 8.78 -25.48
C THR A 120 11.20 7.86 -25.72
N PHE A 121 11.00 6.57 -25.60
CA PHE A 121 12.02 5.52 -25.75
C PHE A 121 11.46 4.32 -26.53
N PRO A 122 12.31 3.45 -27.11
CA PRO A 122 11.85 2.21 -27.74
C PRO A 122 11.11 1.35 -26.74
N HIS A 123 9.87 0.97 -27.03
CA HIS A 123 9.05 0.18 -26.12
C HIS A 123 8.14 -0.84 -26.83
N ILE A 124 7.64 -1.78 -26.05
CA ILE A 124 6.58 -2.72 -26.41
C ILE A 124 5.49 -2.59 -25.35
N GLN A 125 4.35 -2.09 -25.77
CA GLN A 125 3.18 -2.07 -24.91
C GLN A 125 2.52 -3.44 -24.91
N VAL A 126 2.27 -4.00 -23.72
CA VAL A 126 1.69 -5.33 -23.53
C VAL A 126 0.39 -5.29 -22.75
N LYS A 127 -0.40 -6.35 -22.88
CA LYS A 127 -1.66 -6.59 -22.17
C LYS A 127 -1.74 -8.03 -21.67
N ASP A 128 -2.75 -8.32 -20.89
CA ASP A 128 -3.04 -9.65 -20.35
C ASP A 128 -3.06 -10.72 -21.45
N GLY A 129 -2.27 -11.77 -21.30
CA GLY A 129 -2.12 -12.89 -22.23
C GLY A 129 -1.07 -12.72 -23.31
N ASP A 130 -0.47 -11.56 -23.49
CA ASP A 130 0.61 -11.36 -24.47
C ASP A 130 1.84 -12.18 -24.10
N ILE A 131 2.61 -12.57 -25.14
CA ILE A 131 3.84 -13.36 -25.00
C ILE A 131 5.02 -12.57 -25.54
N ILE A 132 6.06 -12.46 -24.73
CA ILE A 132 7.37 -11.91 -25.13
C ILE A 132 8.27 -13.08 -25.43
N ASP A 133 8.71 -13.20 -26.70
CA ASP A 133 9.60 -14.26 -27.15
C ASP A 133 11.07 -13.86 -26.93
N LEU A 134 11.77 -14.59 -26.07
CA LEU A 134 13.21 -14.46 -25.83
C LEU A 134 14.07 -15.39 -26.70
N GLY A 135 13.48 -16.02 -27.69
CA GLY A 135 14.14 -16.92 -28.67
C GLY A 135 14.25 -18.37 -28.21
N ASN A 136 14.57 -18.64 -26.98
CA ASN A 136 14.58 -19.98 -26.37
C ASN A 136 13.73 -20.05 -25.08
N LYS A 137 13.15 -18.95 -24.69
CA LYS A 137 12.23 -18.82 -23.54
C LYS A 137 11.11 -17.86 -23.89
N LYS A 138 9.98 -17.98 -23.17
CA LYS A 138 8.80 -17.14 -23.35
C LYS A 138 8.37 -16.56 -22.03
N ILE A 139 8.05 -15.28 -22.04
CA ILE A 139 7.45 -14.61 -20.91
C ILE A 139 5.98 -14.32 -21.22
N ARG A 140 5.07 -14.88 -20.48
CA ARG A 140 3.63 -14.59 -20.54
C ARG A 140 3.31 -13.43 -19.63
N VAL A 141 2.59 -12.46 -20.14
CA VAL A 141 2.07 -11.32 -19.38
C VAL A 141 0.73 -11.68 -18.73
N ILE A 142 0.58 -11.35 -17.45
CA ILE A 142 -0.63 -11.54 -16.67
C ILE A 142 -1.05 -10.18 -16.12
N GLY A 143 -2.18 -9.66 -16.60
CA GLY A 143 -2.66 -8.36 -16.14
C GLY A 143 -3.05 -8.37 -14.66
N ALA A 144 -2.43 -7.52 -13.89
CA ALA A 144 -2.64 -7.33 -12.45
C ALA A 144 -2.90 -5.84 -12.10
N PRO A 145 -3.76 -5.12 -12.86
CA PRO A 145 -3.95 -3.68 -12.67
C PRO A 145 -4.48 -3.38 -11.27
N ASN A 146 -4.04 -2.26 -10.70
CA ASN A 146 -4.32 -1.81 -9.34
C ASN A 146 -3.74 -2.73 -8.24
N LEU A 147 -2.59 -3.35 -8.52
CA LEU A 147 -1.79 -4.05 -7.52
C LEU A 147 -0.34 -3.47 -7.47
N HIS A 148 -0.11 -2.27 -6.83
CA HIS A 148 -1.18 -1.42 -6.24
C HIS A 148 -1.51 -0.20 -7.13
N TRP A 149 -0.77 0.05 -8.22
CA TRP A 149 -1.05 1.08 -9.23
C TRP A 149 -1.74 0.50 -10.47
N PRO A 150 -2.35 1.37 -11.32
CA PRO A 150 -3.09 0.91 -12.51
C PRO A 150 -2.20 0.29 -13.61
N ASP A 151 -0.89 0.47 -13.53
CA ASP A 151 0.10 0.00 -14.51
C ASP A 151 0.56 -1.43 -14.28
N SER A 152 0.33 -1.99 -13.07
CA SER A 152 0.91 -3.25 -12.63
C SER A 152 0.51 -4.45 -13.51
N ILE A 153 1.49 -5.28 -13.80
CA ILE A 153 1.36 -6.58 -14.44
C ILE A 153 2.19 -7.61 -13.64
N TYR A 154 1.94 -8.88 -13.87
CA TYR A 154 2.87 -9.96 -13.52
C TYR A 154 3.45 -10.52 -14.82
N THR A 155 4.66 -11.06 -14.72
CA THR A 155 5.28 -11.77 -15.82
C THR A 155 5.66 -13.19 -15.41
N TYR A 156 5.42 -14.15 -16.29
CA TYR A 156 5.63 -15.57 -16.03
C TYR A 156 6.56 -16.18 -17.08
N LEU A 157 7.75 -16.60 -16.64
CA LEU A 157 8.74 -17.30 -17.49
C LEU A 157 8.34 -18.76 -17.60
N GLU A 158 7.83 -19.17 -18.76
CA GLU A 158 7.13 -20.46 -18.95
C GLU A 158 8.05 -21.66 -18.74
N GLU A 159 9.26 -21.64 -19.32
CA GLU A 159 10.19 -22.78 -19.28
C GLU A 159 10.75 -23.02 -17.88
N ASP A 160 11.03 -21.95 -17.15
CA ASP A 160 11.57 -22.02 -15.78
C ASP A 160 10.47 -22.10 -14.71
N LYS A 161 9.19 -21.79 -15.08
CA LYS A 161 8.04 -21.74 -14.18
C LYS A 161 8.21 -20.72 -13.05
N LEU A 162 8.80 -19.59 -13.39
CA LEU A 162 9.06 -18.48 -12.45
C LEU A 162 8.05 -17.36 -12.68
N LEU A 163 7.43 -16.91 -11.61
CA LEU A 163 6.44 -15.84 -11.63
C LEU A 163 7.01 -14.58 -10.96
N PHE A 164 7.15 -13.49 -11.71
CA PHE A 164 7.54 -12.18 -11.23
C PHE A 164 6.26 -11.40 -10.93
N THR A 165 6.15 -10.83 -9.74
CA THR A 165 4.88 -10.28 -9.23
C THR A 165 4.98 -8.85 -8.71
N CYS A 166 6.16 -8.23 -8.87
CA CYS A 166 6.46 -6.93 -8.27
C CYS A 166 6.02 -6.90 -6.79
N ASP A 167 5.21 -5.94 -6.37
CA ASP A 167 4.81 -5.78 -4.96
C ASP A 167 3.99 -6.92 -4.38
N SER A 168 3.23 -7.63 -5.23
CA SER A 168 2.38 -8.70 -4.73
C SER A 168 3.18 -9.85 -4.17
N PHE A 169 2.75 -10.34 -3.00
CA PHE A 169 3.42 -11.39 -2.23
C PHE A 169 4.80 -11.01 -1.69
N GLY A 170 5.16 -9.71 -1.75
CA GLY A 170 6.37 -9.14 -1.19
C GLY A 170 6.24 -8.71 0.27
N ALA A 171 7.35 -8.20 0.81
CA ALA A 171 7.42 -7.57 2.13
C ALA A 171 8.65 -6.67 2.24
N HIS A 172 8.56 -5.60 3.03
CA HIS A 172 9.77 -4.87 3.44
C HIS A 172 10.52 -5.68 4.51
N PHE A 173 11.39 -6.54 4.02
CA PHE A 173 12.23 -7.42 4.83
C PHE A 173 13.55 -7.68 4.12
N CYS A 174 14.65 -7.32 4.77
CA CYS A 174 16.00 -7.42 4.21
C CYS A 174 16.81 -8.51 4.89
N ASP A 175 17.09 -9.58 4.18
CA ASP A 175 17.99 -10.64 4.63
C ASP A 175 18.85 -11.13 3.44
N SER A 176 20.17 -11.27 3.63
CA SER A 176 21.08 -11.72 2.57
C SER A 176 20.86 -13.16 2.12
N ARG A 177 20.14 -13.96 2.89
CA ARG A 177 19.80 -15.34 2.55
C ARG A 177 18.71 -15.42 1.48
N MET A 178 17.96 -14.36 1.30
CA MET A 178 16.96 -14.09 0.24
C MET A 178 15.79 -15.07 0.10
N TYR A 179 15.90 -16.34 0.41
CA TYR A 179 14.83 -17.32 0.19
C TYR A 179 13.93 -17.49 1.42
N ASP A 180 12.65 -17.67 1.19
CA ASP A 180 11.59 -17.83 2.19
C ASP A 180 11.80 -18.99 3.19
N ASP A 181 12.57 -19.99 2.79
CA ASP A 181 12.96 -21.16 3.62
C ASP A 181 14.29 -20.98 4.36
N GLN A 182 15.00 -19.89 4.12
CA GLN A 182 16.31 -19.62 4.72
C GLN A 182 16.30 -18.39 5.64
N VAL A 183 15.48 -17.40 5.34
CA VAL A 183 15.31 -16.22 6.21
C VAL A 183 14.60 -16.64 7.50
N GLY A 184 14.75 -15.86 8.55
CA GLY A 184 14.08 -16.12 9.82
C GLY A 184 12.57 -15.88 9.76
N TYR A 185 11.96 -15.58 10.89
CA TYR A 185 10.55 -15.20 10.96
C TYR A 185 10.34 -13.81 10.34
N TRP A 186 9.41 -13.72 9.39
CA TRP A 186 9.08 -12.49 8.67
C TRP A 186 7.57 -12.34 8.36
N ASN A 187 6.74 -13.19 8.96
CA ASN A 187 5.29 -13.17 8.72
C ASN A 187 4.63 -11.86 9.17
N ASP A 188 5.17 -11.20 10.18
CA ASP A 188 4.73 -9.88 10.64
C ASP A 188 4.99 -8.79 9.59
N ALA A 189 6.18 -8.79 8.99
CA ALA A 189 6.52 -7.88 7.89
C ALA A 189 5.64 -8.14 6.65
N PHE A 190 5.40 -9.42 6.30
CA PHE A 190 4.51 -9.80 5.20
C PHE A 190 3.07 -9.32 5.42
N LYS A 191 2.54 -9.59 6.62
CA LYS A 191 1.18 -9.16 6.95
C LYS A 191 1.05 -7.64 6.99
N TYR A 192 2.02 -6.95 7.58
CA TYR A 192 2.02 -5.48 7.63
C TYR A 192 2.09 -4.87 6.22
N TYR A 193 2.94 -5.41 5.35
CA TYR A 193 3.02 -5.00 3.94
C TYR A 193 1.68 -5.17 3.23
N PHE A 194 1.04 -6.33 3.39
CA PHE A 194 -0.30 -6.55 2.85
C PHE A 194 -1.31 -5.53 3.39
N ASP A 195 -1.33 -5.31 4.70
CA ASP A 195 -2.31 -4.42 5.34
C ASP A 195 -2.18 -2.97 4.84
N VAL A 196 -0.96 -2.48 4.63
CA VAL A 196 -0.70 -1.07 4.24
C VAL A 196 -0.81 -0.88 2.73
N ILE A 197 -0.22 -1.77 1.93
CA ILE A 197 -0.07 -1.59 0.47
C ILE A 197 -1.20 -2.28 -0.31
N LEU A 198 -1.52 -3.53 0.00
CA LEU A 198 -2.36 -4.38 -0.86
C LEU A 198 -3.82 -4.50 -0.40
N LYS A 199 -4.09 -4.38 0.89
CA LYS A 199 -5.45 -4.52 1.45
C LYS A 199 -6.50 -3.62 0.81
N PRO A 200 -6.22 -2.34 0.46
CA PRO A 200 -7.18 -1.49 -0.25
C PRO A 200 -7.61 -2.05 -1.61
N PHE A 201 -6.77 -2.90 -2.19
CA PHE A 201 -6.91 -3.48 -3.51
C PHE A 201 -7.30 -4.95 -3.49
N SER A 202 -7.83 -5.46 -2.37
CA SER A 202 -8.15 -6.88 -2.13
C SER A 202 -9.00 -7.52 -3.23
N LYS A 203 -9.98 -6.82 -3.80
CA LYS A 203 -10.79 -7.33 -4.94
C LYS A 203 -9.91 -7.60 -6.19
N PHE A 204 -8.91 -6.76 -6.45
CA PHE A 204 -7.97 -6.96 -7.55
C PHE A 204 -7.00 -8.08 -7.23
N MET A 205 -6.56 -8.21 -5.97
CA MET A 205 -5.71 -9.28 -5.51
C MET A 205 -6.37 -10.65 -5.70
N LEU A 206 -7.62 -10.83 -5.29
CA LEU A 206 -8.38 -12.07 -5.50
C LEU A 206 -8.48 -12.43 -7.00
N LYS A 207 -8.70 -11.43 -7.85
CA LYS A 207 -8.72 -11.62 -9.31
C LYS A 207 -7.35 -12.03 -9.87
N ALA A 208 -6.26 -11.43 -9.39
CA ALA A 208 -4.91 -11.80 -9.82
C ALA A 208 -4.55 -13.21 -9.33
N ILE A 209 -4.87 -13.57 -8.09
CA ILE A 209 -4.69 -14.92 -7.56
C ILE A 209 -5.43 -15.96 -8.41
N SER A 210 -6.67 -15.69 -8.80
CA SER A 210 -7.43 -16.62 -9.67
C SER A 210 -6.75 -16.88 -11.02
N LYS A 211 -6.00 -15.92 -11.56
CA LYS A 211 -5.25 -16.07 -12.82
C LYS A 211 -3.97 -16.90 -12.66
N ILE A 212 -3.31 -16.80 -11.51
CA ILE A 212 -2.06 -17.53 -11.28
C ILE A 212 -2.28 -18.96 -10.74
N ARG A 213 -3.43 -19.25 -10.13
CA ARG A 213 -3.77 -20.59 -9.59
C ARG A 213 -3.61 -21.73 -10.60
N PRO A 214 -3.97 -21.60 -11.89
CA PRO A 214 -3.79 -22.64 -12.89
C PRO A 214 -2.35 -22.86 -13.34
N LEU A 215 -1.43 -21.97 -12.98
CA LEU A 215 -0.04 -22.01 -13.44
C LEU A 215 0.77 -23.03 -12.64
N GLU A 216 1.69 -23.69 -13.31
CA GLU A 216 2.70 -24.51 -12.65
C GLU A 216 3.87 -23.60 -12.21
N ILE A 217 3.88 -23.21 -10.93
CA ILE A 217 4.85 -22.27 -10.38
C ILE A 217 5.90 -23.02 -9.56
N LYS A 218 7.18 -22.79 -9.82
CA LYS A 218 8.31 -23.25 -9.01
C LYS A 218 8.69 -22.21 -7.93
N ALA A 219 8.68 -20.93 -8.29
CA ALA A 219 8.96 -19.85 -7.38
C ALA A 219 8.18 -18.58 -7.76
N ILE A 220 7.82 -17.77 -6.77
CA ILE A 220 7.35 -16.39 -6.94
C ILE A 220 8.49 -15.46 -6.58
N LEU A 221 8.73 -14.49 -7.44
CA LEU A 221 9.84 -13.56 -7.39
C LEU A 221 9.28 -12.12 -7.25
N PRO A 222 9.03 -11.68 -5.99
CA PRO A 222 8.44 -10.37 -5.74
C PRO A 222 9.46 -9.23 -5.89
N GLY A 223 8.97 -7.99 -5.94
CA GLY A 223 9.77 -6.77 -6.00
C GLY A 223 10.51 -6.45 -4.70
N HIS A 224 9.97 -6.92 -3.56
CA HIS A 224 10.55 -6.72 -2.24
C HIS A 224 10.57 -7.98 -1.41
N GLY A 225 11.59 -8.09 -0.54
CA GLY A 225 11.70 -9.14 0.47
C GLY A 225 12.12 -10.50 -0.08
N PRO A 226 11.79 -11.57 0.65
CA PRO A 226 12.24 -12.91 0.31
C PRO A 226 11.64 -13.47 -0.98
N LEU A 227 12.46 -14.23 -1.72
CA LEU A 227 12.04 -14.98 -2.90
C LEU A 227 11.32 -16.27 -2.44
N LEU A 228 10.10 -16.45 -2.90
CA LEU A 228 9.22 -17.55 -2.46
C LEU A 228 9.44 -18.80 -3.32
N ARG A 229 10.39 -19.64 -2.96
CA ARG A 229 10.66 -20.90 -3.69
C ARG A 229 10.01 -22.11 -3.03
N THR A 230 9.93 -22.16 -1.71
CA THR A 230 9.48 -23.33 -0.96
C THR A 230 8.04 -23.17 -0.47
N HIS A 231 7.71 -22.03 0.12
CA HIS A 231 6.42 -21.80 0.77
C HIS A 231 5.50 -20.85 -0.02
N TRP A 232 5.73 -20.63 -1.32
CA TRP A 232 4.94 -19.71 -2.11
C TRP A 232 3.42 -19.97 -2.04
N LYS A 233 3.00 -21.26 -2.01
CA LYS A 233 1.58 -21.64 -1.86
C LYS A 233 0.99 -21.11 -0.57
N LYS A 234 1.71 -21.27 0.55
CA LYS A 234 1.30 -20.75 1.87
C LYS A 234 1.05 -19.25 1.81
N TYR A 235 1.96 -18.48 1.19
CA TYR A 235 1.84 -17.03 1.13
C TYR A 235 0.76 -16.57 0.17
N VAL A 236 0.54 -17.27 -0.95
CA VAL A 236 -0.60 -17.03 -1.85
C VAL A 236 -1.93 -17.34 -1.14
N ASP A 237 -2.04 -18.48 -0.44
CA ASP A 237 -3.24 -18.87 0.30
C ASP A 237 -3.54 -17.89 1.43
N TRP A 238 -2.50 -17.45 2.14
CA TRP A 238 -2.65 -16.46 3.20
C TRP A 238 -3.07 -15.09 2.67
N THR A 239 -2.49 -14.64 1.54
CA THR A 239 -2.91 -13.41 0.87
C THR A 239 -4.37 -13.49 0.42
N GLU A 240 -4.79 -14.63 -0.14
CA GLU A 240 -6.19 -14.86 -0.52
C GLU A 240 -7.12 -14.74 0.68
N GLN A 241 -6.80 -15.42 1.79
CA GLN A 241 -7.56 -15.32 3.04
C GLN A 241 -7.65 -13.88 3.55
N LEU A 242 -6.52 -13.16 3.63
CA LEU A 242 -6.48 -11.76 4.06
C LEU A 242 -7.31 -10.85 3.14
N ALA A 243 -7.27 -11.09 1.84
CA ALA A 243 -8.04 -10.33 0.86
C ALA A 243 -9.55 -10.63 0.95
N GLU A 244 -9.94 -11.90 1.15
CA GLU A 244 -11.33 -12.27 1.41
C GLU A 244 -11.86 -11.63 2.70
N GLU A 245 -11.08 -11.69 3.78
CA GLU A 245 -11.42 -11.03 5.05
C GLU A 245 -11.60 -9.53 4.85
N ALA A 246 -10.70 -8.87 4.12
CA ALA A 246 -10.79 -7.44 3.84
C ALA A 246 -12.04 -7.08 3.01
N VAL A 247 -12.45 -7.93 2.07
CA VAL A 247 -13.68 -7.75 1.29
C VAL A 247 -14.93 -7.98 2.16
N LYS A 248 -14.86 -8.91 3.13
CA LYS A 248 -15.96 -9.23 4.07
C LYS A 248 -16.07 -8.28 5.26
N LEU A 249 -15.07 -7.41 5.51
CA LEU A 249 -15.06 -6.47 6.65
C LEU A 249 -16.23 -5.46 6.67
N GLY A 250 -17.07 -5.40 5.62
CA GLY A 250 -18.36 -4.73 5.64
C GLY A 250 -19.45 -5.40 6.51
N GLU A 251 -19.21 -6.64 7.01
CA GLU A 251 -20.22 -7.39 7.78
C GLU A 251 -20.33 -6.98 9.26
N LYS A 252 -19.31 -6.31 9.82
CA LYS A 252 -19.36 -5.73 11.18
C LYS A 252 -18.92 -4.28 11.15
N PRO A 253 -19.85 -3.36 10.91
CA PRO A 253 -19.52 -1.94 10.86
C PRO A 253 -18.89 -1.46 12.16
N MET A 254 -17.81 -0.67 12.05
CA MET A 254 -17.11 -0.09 13.18
C MET A 254 -17.03 1.44 13.04
N VAL A 255 -17.38 2.17 14.08
CA VAL A 255 -17.14 3.61 14.19
C VAL A 255 -15.90 3.85 15.03
N PHE A 256 -14.89 4.49 14.44
CA PHE A 256 -13.73 4.98 15.17
C PHE A 256 -13.96 6.43 15.63
N ILE A 257 -13.78 6.69 16.90
CA ILE A 257 -13.95 8.02 17.53
C ILE A 257 -12.60 8.46 18.10
N PRO A 258 -11.65 8.91 17.25
CA PRO A 258 -10.41 9.51 17.69
C PRO A 258 -10.67 10.91 18.26
N TYR A 259 -10.15 11.19 19.45
CA TYR A 259 -10.25 12.52 20.03
C TYR A 259 -8.97 12.96 20.73
N VAL A 260 -8.83 14.27 20.89
CA VAL A 260 -7.84 14.90 21.75
C VAL A 260 -8.58 15.79 22.74
N SER A 261 -8.13 15.85 23.99
CA SER A 261 -8.81 16.63 25.02
C SER A 261 -7.86 17.21 26.08
N ALA A 262 -7.64 18.52 26.05
CA ALA A 262 -6.77 19.19 27.00
C ALA A 262 -7.40 19.33 28.42
N TYR A 263 -8.69 19.63 28.50
CA TYR A 263 -9.42 19.89 29.74
C TYR A 263 -10.64 18.99 29.95
N HIS A 264 -10.62 17.80 29.35
CA HIS A 264 -11.65 16.76 29.44
C HIS A 264 -12.98 17.06 28.73
N ASN A 265 -13.28 18.29 28.31
CA ASN A 265 -14.54 18.65 27.68
C ASN A 265 -14.80 17.84 26.41
N THR A 266 -13.84 17.81 25.48
CA THR A 266 -13.95 17.03 24.26
C THR A 266 -14.01 15.52 24.54
N ARG A 267 -13.30 15.02 25.57
CA ARG A 267 -13.40 13.63 26.03
C ARG A 267 -14.83 13.27 26.46
N ASP A 268 -15.48 14.16 27.20
CA ASP A 268 -16.81 13.89 27.71
C ASP A 268 -17.85 13.94 26.58
N MET A 269 -17.68 14.83 25.59
CA MET A 269 -18.43 14.79 24.33
C MET A 269 -18.23 13.48 23.57
N ALA A 270 -16.98 13.01 23.46
CA ALA A 270 -16.65 11.76 22.79
C ALA A 270 -17.37 10.54 23.39
N LYS A 271 -17.48 10.50 24.73
CA LYS A 271 -18.23 9.44 25.44
C LYS A 271 -19.73 9.48 25.11
N LEU A 272 -20.33 10.67 25.09
CA LEU A 272 -21.75 10.87 24.78
C LEU A 272 -22.05 10.47 23.32
N ILE A 273 -21.17 10.86 22.38
CA ILE A 273 -21.29 10.45 20.98
C ILE A 273 -21.16 8.92 20.85
N ALA A 274 -20.19 8.32 21.56
CA ALA A 274 -20.02 6.87 21.58
C ALA A 274 -21.22 6.14 22.17
N GLU A 275 -21.90 6.72 23.19
CA GLU A 275 -23.18 6.23 23.71
C GLU A 275 -24.24 6.23 22.59
N GLY A 276 -24.36 7.33 21.83
CA GLY A 276 -25.27 7.43 20.71
C GLY A 276 -25.02 6.35 19.66
N VAL A 277 -23.77 6.11 19.27
CA VAL A 277 -23.41 5.05 18.33
C VAL A 277 -23.79 3.67 18.86
N ARG A 278 -23.58 3.40 20.16
CA ARG A 278 -23.88 2.10 20.79
C ARG A 278 -25.37 1.77 20.89
N HIS A 279 -26.28 2.72 20.61
CA HIS A 279 -27.70 2.40 20.46
C HIS A 279 -27.96 1.40 19.32
N HIS A 280 -27.04 1.30 18.35
CA HIS A 280 -27.07 0.31 17.30
C HIS A 280 -26.17 -0.89 17.68
N ASN A 281 -26.74 -1.95 18.26
CA ASN A 281 -26.04 -3.15 18.76
C ASN A 281 -25.19 -3.86 17.68
N SER A 282 -25.45 -3.63 16.38
CA SER A 282 -24.72 -4.20 15.27
C SER A 282 -23.40 -3.47 14.96
N VAL A 283 -23.17 -2.30 15.56
CA VAL A 283 -22.00 -1.45 15.28
C VAL A 283 -21.02 -1.50 16.44
N HIS A 284 -19.77 -1.76 16.13
CA HIS A 284 -18.67 -1.70 17.09
C HIS A 284 -18.15 -0.25 17.23
N VAL A 285 -17.77 0.15 18.44
CA VAL A 285 -17.26 1.50 18.72
C VAL A 285 -15.87 1.43 19.31
N GLU A 286 -14.93 2.05 18.64
CA GLU A 286 -13.58 2.28 19.13
C GLU A 286 -13.38 3.76 19.49
N LEU A 287 -13.23 4.02 20.78
CA LEU A 287 -13.12 5.37 21.36
C LEU A 287 -11.73 5.57 21.96
N HIS A 288 -10.91 6.42 21.37
CA HIS A 288 -9.52 6.57 21.77
C HIS A 288 -9.04 8.02 21.86
N ASP A 289 -8.28 8.30 22.92
CA ASP A 289 -7.48 9.50 23.06
C ASP A 289 -6.19 9.34 22.23
N ILE A 290 -6.17 9.97 21.04
CA ILE A 290 -5.08 9.80 20.09
C ILE A 290 -3.77 10.48 20.49
N GLU A 291 -3.78 11.33 21.53
CA GLU A 291 -2.53 11.81 22.14
C GLU A 291 -1.68 10.67 22.72
N LYS A 292 -2.32 9.56 23.09
CA LYS A 292 -1.70 8.39 23.72
C LYS A 292 -1.45 7.23 22.75
N MET A 293 -1.72 7.43 21.48
CA MET A 293 -1.58 6.40 20.45
C MET A 293 -0.35 6.65 19.59
N SER A 294 0.28 5.56 19.15
CA SER A 294 1.26 5.65 18.07
C SER A 294 0.57 5.88 16.72
N TYR A 295 1.35 6.34 15.72
CA TYR A 295 0.85 6.52 14.36
C TYR A 295 0.28 5.20 13.79
N GLU A 296 0.97 4.08 14.00
CA GLU A 296 0.57 2.75 13.53
C GLU A 296 -0.76 2.30 14.16
N GLN A 297 -0.99 2.63 15.42
CA GLN A 297 -2.27 2.35 16.09
C GLN A 297 -3.41 3.18 15.47
N ILE A 298 -3.17 4.47 15.21
CA ILE A 298 -4.16 5.35 14.55
C ILE A 298 -4.47 4.81 13.14
N GLU A 299 -3.43 4.49 12.38
CA GLU A 299 -3.57 3.92 11.04
C GLU A 299 -4.34 2.60 11.05
N HIS A 300 -4.05 1.71 12.01
CA HIS A 300 -4.78 0.46 12.18
C HIS A 300 -6.30 0.67 12.32
N TYR A 301 -6.71 1.60 13.20
CA TYR A 301 -8.14 1.89 13.37
C TYR A 301 -8.74 2.58 12.14
N MET A 302 -8.01 3.48 11.49
CA MET A 302 -8.45 4.11 10.24
C MET A 302 -8.63 3.10 9.10
N MET A 303 -7.73 2.10 8.97
CA MET A 303 -7.88 1.03 7.98
C MET A 303 -9.14 0.20 8.18
N ASN A 304 -9.47 -0.08 9.45
CA ASN A 304 -10.52 -1.06 9.79
C ASN A 304 -11.89 -0.42 10.07
N CYS A 305 -11.98 0.89 10.28
CA CYS A 305 -13.27 1.53 10.54
C CYS A 305 -14.12 1.67 9.27
N THR A 306 -15.43 1.62 9.49
CA THR A 306 -16.46 1.90 8.47
C THR A 306 -16.78 3.39 8.40
N GLY A 307 -16.75 4.06 9.56
CA GLY A 307 -16.92 5.50 9.70
C GLY A 307 -16.02 6.06 10.80
N VAL A 308 -15.73 7.35 10.75
CA VAL A 308 -14.87 8.04 11.72
C VAL A 308 -15.53 9.33 12.22
N ILE A 309 -15.46 9.59 13.54
CA ILE A 309 -15.95 10.85 14.11
C ILE A 309 -14.81 11.49 14.90
N VAL A 310 -14.24 12.57 14.37
CA VAL A 310 -13.01 13.19 14.87
C VAL A 310 -13.30 14.29 15.88
N GLY A 311 -12.67 14.23 17.06
CA GLY A 311 -12.85 15.20 18.14
C GLY A 311 -11.60 15.99 18.51
N THR A 312 -11.73 17.32 18.60
CA THR A 312 -10.66 18.21 19.08
C THR A 312 -11.23 19.49 19.70
N PRO A 313 -10.62 20.04 20.75
CA PRO A 313 -10.96 21.39 21.18
C PRO A 313 -10.39 22.41 20.20
N THR A 314 -10.95 23.63 20.20
CA THR A 314 -10.30 24.79 19.58
C THR A 314 -9.37 25.42 20.60
N ILE A 315 -8.06 25.39 20.34
CA ILE A 315 -7.02 26.05 21.14
C ILE A 315 -6.14 26.87 20.19
N ASN A 316 -5.90 28.13 20.54
CA ASN A 316 -5.15 29.07 19.70
C ASN A 316 -5.74 29.18 18.27
N GLN A 317 -7.08 29.18 18.17
CA GLN A 317 -7.81 29.21 16.90
C GLN A 317 -7.46 28.06 15.94
N ASN A 318 -7.04 26.91 16.49
CA ASN A 318 -6.54 25.78 15.72
C ASN A 318 -7.00 24.44 16.33
N ILE A 319 -6.86 23.37 15.51
CA ILE A 319 -6.91 21.97 15.97
C ILE A 319 -5.56 21.58 16.60
N LEU A 320 -5.56 20.52 17.41
CA LEU A 320 -4.34 20.07 18.10
C LEU A 320 -3.50 19.11 17.25
N MET A 321 -2.19 19.09 17.50
CA MET A 321 -1.19 18.34 16.72
C MET A 321 -1.55 16.85 16.48
N PRO A 322 -2.07 16.08 17.44
CA PRO A 322 -2.42 14.68 17.18
C PRO A 322 -3.49 14.49 16.10
N VAL A 323 -4.34 15.50 15.85
CA VAL A 323 -5.33 15.44 14.75
C VAL A 323 -4.66 15.59 13.39
N TYR A 324 -3.56 16.33 13.28
CA TYR A 324 -2.76 16.36 12.03
C TYR A 324 -2.09 15.01 11.75
N GLN A 325 -1.65 14.30 12.81
CA GLN A 325 -1.16 12.92 12.65
C GLN A 325 -2.26 11.96 12.17
N LEU A 326 -3.48 12.12 12.71
CA LEU A 326 -4.63 11.37 12.20
C LEU A 326 -4.88 11.64 10.72
N PHE A 327 -4.81 12.89 10.27
CA PHE A 327 -4.98 13.21 8.85
C PHE A 327 -3.90 12.57 7.96
N ALA A 328 -2.66 12.48 8.45
CA ALA A 328 -1.59 11.76 7.74
C ALA A 328 -1.87 10.24 7.64
N ALA A 329 -2.57 9.65 8.60
CA ALA A 329 -2.96 8.23 8.58
C ALA A 329 -4.16 7.93 7.66
N ILE A 330 -4.90 8.95 7.20
CA ILE A 330 -5.99 8.78 6.23
C ILE A 330 -5.41 8.63 4.83
N ASN A 331 -5.65 7.48 4.21
CA ASN A 331 -5.26 7.25 2.83
C ASN A 331 -6.45 7.50 1.88
N PRO A 332 -6.43 8.56 1.04
CA PRO A 332 -7.56 8.91 0.16
C PRO A 332 -7.93 7.83 -0.87
N LEU A 333 -7.04 6.90 -1.20
CA LEU A 333 -7.35 5.77 -2.09
C LEU A 333 -8.11 4.67 -1.35
N ARG A 334 -7.69 4.37 -0.12
CA ARG A 334 -8.28 3.35 0.76
C ARG A 334 -9.60 3.83 1.38
N ASP A 335 -9.59 5.07 1.88
CA ASP A 335 -10.63 5.57 2.78
C ASP A 335 -11.71 6.39 2.06
N LYS A 336 -11.58 6.58 0.74
CA LYS A 336 -12.54 7.33 -0.09
C LYS A 336 -13.98 6.92 0.17
N GLY A 337 -14.81 7.91 0.51
CA GLY A 337 -16.24 7.73 0.71
C GLY A 337 -16.64 7.12 2.04
N LYS A 338 -15.69 6.85 2.99
CA LYS A 338 -16.04 6.57 4.38
C LYS A 338 -16.78 7.76 4.97
N LEU A 339 -17.82 7.50 5.75
CA LEU A 339 -18.55 8.57 6.44
C LEU A 339 -17.65 9.16 7.54
N ALA A 340 -17.54 10.48 7.59
CA ALA A 340 -16.71 11.21 8.54
C ALA A 340 -17.52 12.28 9.24
N GLY A 341 -17.48 12.32 10.56
CA GLY A 341 -18.08 13.36 11.38
C GLY A 341 -17.03 14.13 12.18
N SER A 342 -17.46 15.21 12.81
CA SER A 342 -16.60 16.02 13.65
C SER A 342 -17.32 16.52 14.92
N PHE A 343 -16.54 16.73 15.97
CA PHE A 343 -17.04 17.36 17.19
C PHE A 343 -15.91 18.07 17.94
N GLY A 344 -16.28 18.96 18.84
CA GLY A 344 -15.28 19.62 19.67
C GLY A 344 -15.82 20.61 20.66
N SER A 345 -14.98 20.96 21.64
CA SER A 345 -15.25 22.02 22.60
C SER A 345 -14.49 23.30 22.22
N TYR A 346 -15.06 24.44 22.56
CA TYR A 346 -14.41 25.74 22.34
C TYR A 346 -14.78 26.74 23.45
N GLY A 347 -13.98 27.80 23.57
CA GLY A 347 -14.27 28.90 24.53
C GLY A 347 -14.97 30.06 23.85
N TRP A 348 -14.22 30.90 23.14
CA TRP A 348 -14.74 32.13 22.51
C TRP A 348 -14.79 32.07 20.99
N SER A 349 -14.13 31.08 20.37
CA SER A 349 -14.07 30.88 18.91
C SER A 349 -14.04 29.38 18.60
N GLY A 350 -14.53 28.96 17.43
CA GLY A 350 -14.77 27.56 17.09
C GLY A 350 -14.19 27.16 15.73
N GLU A 351 -13.01 27.62 15.37
CA GLU A 351 -12.37 27.42 14.08
C GLU A 351 -12.13 25.93 13.76
N ALA A 352 -11.95 25.10 14.78
CA ALA A 352 -11.71 23.67 14.63
C ALA A 352 -12.80 22.96 13.79
N SER A 353 -14.07 23.41 13.87
CA SER A 353 -15.17 22.86 13.08
C SER A 353 -14.86 22.88 11.58
N LYS A 354 -14.59 24.06 11.04
CA LYS A 354 -14.31 24.26 9.61
C LYS A 354 -13.00 23.59 9.19
N MET A 355 -12.01 23.54 10.07
CA MET A 355 -10.72 22.88 9.78
C MET A 355 -10.90 21.37 9.67
N LEU A 356 -11.66 20.73 10.55
CA LEU A 356 -11.98 19.31 10.47
C LEU A 356 -12.75 18.99 9.20
N GLU A 357 -13.85 19.71 8.93
CA GLU A 357 -14.67 19.54 7.71
C GLU A 357 -13.81 19.64 6.45
N SER A 358 -13.04 20.72 6.32
CA SER A 358 -12.20 20.95 5.13
C SER A 358 -11.18 19.83 4.93
N ASN A 359 -10.45 19.43 5.99
CA ASN A 359 -9.43 18.39 5.87
C ASN A 359 -10.03 17.02 5.53
N LEU A 360 -11.09 16.60 6.23
CA LEU A 360 -11.74 15.31 5.98
C LEU A 360 -12.33 15.24 4.56
N THR A 361 -12.94 16.34 4.07
CA THR A 361 -13.46 16.42 2.70
C THR A 361 -12.34 16.39 1.65
N ASN A 362 -11.26 17.13 1.87
CA ASN A 362 -10.09 17.13 0.96
C ASN A 362 -9.44 15.75 0.88
N LEU A 363 -9.46 14.99 1.96
CA LEU A 363 -9.00 13.59 2.04
C LEU A 363 -10.02 12.59 1.46
N LYS A 364 -11.08 13.09 0.75
CA LYS A 364 -12.09 12.29 0.03
C LYS A 364 -13.02 11.46 0.93
N LEU A 365 -13.15 11.79 2.19
CA LEU A 365 -14.19 11.22 3.04
C LEU A 365 -15.54 11.92 2.76
N LYS A 366 -16.65 11.24 3.04
CA LYS A 366 -18.02 11.81 2.96
C LYS A 366 -18.33 12.47 4.29
N PHE A 367 -18.34 13.80 4.33
CA PHE A 367 -18.59 14.54 5.56
C PHE A 367 -20.07 14.49 5.96
N PHE A 368 -20.35 14.31 7.25
CA PHE A 368 -21.69 14.17 7.82
C PHE A 368 -22.10 15.40 8.63
N GLY A 369 -23.11 16.11 8.12
CA GLY A 369 -23.71 17.25 8.81
C GLY A 369 -22.72 18.39 9.07
N GLU A 370 -23.00 19.16 10.11
CA GLU A 370 -22.17 20.31 10.53
C GLU A 370 -21.21 19.97 11.70
N GLY A 371 -21.28 18.72 12.22
CA GLY A 371 -20.61 18.33 13.45
C GLY A 371 -21.30 18.87 14.70
N VAL A 372 -20.77 18.50 15.88
CA VAL A 372 -21.27 19.00 17.17
C VAL A 372 -20.18 19.78 17.90
N PHE A 373 -20.39 21.08 18.09
CA PHE A 373 -19.41 21.95 18.73
C PHE A 373 -20.02 22.69 19.91
N VAL A 374 -19.51 22.40 21.11
CA VAL A 374 -20.08 22.87 22.39
C VAL A 374 -19.15 23.87 23.04
N LYS A 375 -19.75 24.96 23.57
CA LYS A 375 -19.00 25.96 24.32
C LYS A 375 -18.67 25.42 25.71
N PHE A 376 -17.36 25.20 25.98
CA PHE A 376 -16.83 24.58 27.19
C PHE A 376 -17.35 23.15 27.41
N THR A 377 -18.04 22.89 28.48
CA THR A 377 -18.49 21.57 28.95
C THR A 377 -19.89 21.24 28.39
N PRO A 378 -20.14 20.05 27.86
CA PRO A 378 -21.48 19.65 27.48
C PRO A 378 -22.39 19.56 28.69
N HIS A 379 -23.56 20.21 28.63
CA HIS A 379 -24.58 20.20 29.69
C HIS A 379 -25.97 20.44 29.10
N GLY A 380 -27.03 19.98 29.80
CA GLY A 380 -28.40 20.17 29.34
C GLY A 380 -28.64 19.67 27.92
N GLU A 381 -29.12 20.52 27.02
CA GLU A 381 -29.44 20.19 25.63
C GLU A 381 -28.22 19.69 24.84
N SER A 382 -27.04 20.27 25.04
CA SER A 382 -25.82 19.87 24.32
C SER A 382 -25.36 18.46 24.67
N THR A 383 -25.71 17.91 25.84
CA THR A 383 -25.51 16.51 26.17
C THR A 383 -26.33 15.60 25.24
N GLN A 384 -27.62 15.96 25.07
CA GLN A 384 -28.52 15.22 24.21
C GLN A 384 -28.11 15.35 22.74
N GLU A 385 -27.69 16.53 22.29
CA GLU A 385 -27.18 16.75 20.93
C GLU A 385 -26.00 15.83 20.58
N CYS A 386 -25.05 15.63 21.52
CA CYS A 386 -23.94 14.70 21.34
C CYS A 386 -24.42 13.25 21.14
N VAL A 387 -25.37 12.79 21.93
CA VAL A 387 -25.94 11.43 21.84
C VAL A 387 -26.69 11.26 20.51
N GLU A 388 -27.55 12.21 20.18
CA GLU A 388 -28.34 12.15 18.94
C GLU A 388 -27.45 12.25 17.69
N TYR A 389 -26.36 13.02 17.74
CA TYR A 389 -25.38 13.05 16.66
C TYR A 389 -24.75 11.68 16.43
N GLY A 390 -24.35 10.96 17.48
CA GLY A 390 -23.83 9.61 17.38
C GLY A 390 -24.82 8.62 16.77
N LYS A 391 -26.11 8.71 17.13
CA LYS A 391 -27.18 7.89 16.54
C LYS A 391 -27.36 8.19 15.07
N ALA A 392 -27.58 9.46 14.71
CA ALA A 392 -27.83 9.88 13.34
C ALA A 392 -26.66 9.58 12.40
N PHE A 393 -25.40 9.75 12.89
CA PHE A 393 -24.21 9.34 12.14
C PHE A 393 -24.24 7.84 11.82
N THR A 394 -24.57 7.03 12.82
CA THR A 394 -24.60 5.58 12.66
C THR A 394 -25.69 5.12 11.72
N GLU A 395 -26.88 5.70 11.80
CA GLU A 395 -27.98 5.44 10.88
C GLU A 395 -27.61 5.75 9.42
N GLN A 396 -26.99 6.92 9.18
CA GLN A 396 -26.51 7.30 7.86
C GLN A 396 -25.43 6.35 7.36
N MET A 397 -24.48 5.96 8.21
CA MET A 397 -23.42 5.01 7.86
C MET A 397 -23.98 3.64 7.45
N LEU A 398 -24.96 3.13 8.19
CA LEU A 398 -25.63 1.85 7.88
C LEU A 398 -26.45 1.93 6.58
N ALA A 399 -27.12 3.05 6.35
CA ALA A 399 -27.85 3.30 5.10
C ALA A 399 -26.90 3.33 3.89
N ASP A 400 -25.76 4.01 4.02
CA ASP A 400 -24.74 4.07 2.97
C ASP A 400 -24.14 2.68 2.66
N LEU A 401 -23.99 1.79 3.65
CA LEU A 401 -23.55 0.42 3.45
C LEU A 401 -24.58 -0.44 2.71
N SER A 402 -25.86 -0.27 3.04
CA SER A 402 -26.96 -1.03 2.43
C SER A 402 -27.23 -0.64 0.97
N SER A 403 -26.71 0.52 0.53
CA SER A 403 -26.87 1.03 -0.83
C SER A 403 -25.72 0.65 -1.79
N LYS A 404 -24.67 0.00 -1.28
CA LYS A 404 -23.51 -0.48 -2.05
C LYS A 404 -23.66 -1.94 -2.44
#